data_4dce3161f5fc6b6e09211e7b02e4c7ba
#
_entry.id   4dce3161f5fc6b6e09211e7b02e4c7ba
#
_cell.length_a   1.000
_cell.length_b   1.000
_cell.length_c   1.000
_cell.angle_alpha   90.00
_cell.angle_beta   90.00
_cell.angle_gamma   90.00
#
_symmetry.space_group_name_H-M   'P 1'
#
loop_
_entity.id
_entity.type
_entity.pdbx_description
1 polymer ?
#
loop_
_entity_poly.entity_id
_entity_poly.type
_entity_poly.pdbx_seq_one_letter_code
_entity_poly.pdbx_strand_id
1 'polypeptide(L)'
;MLVVVFKSIKRFWKYLTTKLNMSFDANADPKVQLEQAIAESQQQHKMLVEQAATVVANQKQTEMRLDARMDDLEKLTANARQAVLMADEATRSGDTAKATEMTSAAEAFANRLIALEAEIEQLKGMHLQATQASDQAKAAVAQNSSKLQKKLAEKQQLLSQLDQAKMQESMNNAMTSLSATVGDDVPTLDQVREKIEGRYAKA
;
A
#
# COMPACT_ATOMS: atom_id res chain seq x y z
N MET A 1 -24.65 -33.16 -14.62
CA MET A 1 -24.00 -32.55 -13.43
C MET A 1 -22.70 -31.82 -13.79
N LEU A 2 -21.81 -32.35 -14.62
CA LEU A 2 -20.55 -31.75 -15.06
C LEU A 2 -20.71 -30.35 -15.73
N VAL A 3 -21.74 -30.12 -16.52
CA VAL A 3 -21.99 -28.85 -17.24
C VAL A 3 -22.28 -27.69 -16.27
N VAL A 4 -22.85 -27.96 -15.10
CA VAL A 4 -23.21 -26.93 -14.11
C VAL A 4 -21.95 -26.45 -13.36
N VAL A 5 -21.02 -27.35 -13.02
CA VAL A 5 -19.76 -27.02 -12.37
C VAL A 5 -18.88 -26.17 -13.29
N PHE A 6 -18.77 -26.52 -14.58
CA PHE A 6 -18.01 -25.76 -15.57
C PHE A 6 -18.59 -24.36 -15.82
N LYS A 7 -19.92 -24.22 -15.79
CA LYS A 7 -20.60 -22.92 -15.89
C LYS A 7 -20.34 -22.04 -14.65
N SER A 8 -20.29 -22.63 -13.48
CA SER A 8 -20.01 -21.92 -12.22
C SER A 8 -18.56 -21.42 -12.19
N ILE A 9 -17.61 -22.26 -12.61
CA ILE A 9 -16.19 -21.88 -12.71
C ILE A 9 -16.01 -20.76 -13.73
N LYS A 10 -16.63 -20.83 -14.94
CA LYS A 10 -16.57 -19.74 -15.93
C LYS A 10 -17.19 -18.44 -15.44
N ARG A 11 -18.29 -18.49 -14.69
CA ARG A 11 -18.91 -17.29 -14.08
C ARG A 11 -18.04 -16.70 -13.00
N PHE A 12 -17.42 -17.54 -12.18
CA PHE A 12 -16.48 -17.14 -11.16
C PHE A 12 -15.24 -16.46 -11.78
N TRP A 13 -14.65 -17.02 -12.82
CA TRP A 13 -13.54 -16.43 -13.58
C TRP A 13 -13.90 -15.08 -14.18
N LYS A 14 -15.10 -14.95 -14.77
CA LYS A 14 -15.58 -13.68 -15.32
C LYS A 14 -15.72 -12.61 -14.23
N TYR A 15 -16.14 -13.00 -13.03
CA TYR A 15 -16.24 -12.09 -11.88
C TYR A 15 -14.87 -11.64 -11.37
N LEU A 16 -13.89 -12.54 -11.37
CA LEU A 16 -12.51 -12.25 -10.98
C LEU A 16 -11.83 -11.28 -11.96
N THR A 17 -11.98 -11.52 -13.28
CA THR A 17 -11.41 -10.66 -14.32
C THR A 17 -11.98 -9.24 -14.26
N THR A 18 -13.27 -9.10 -13.97
CA THR A 18 -13.93 -7.79 -13.87
C THR A 18 -13.45 -7.00 -12.63
N LYS A 19 -13.14 -7.69 -11.52
CA LYS A 19 -12.66 -7.03 -10.29
C LYS A 19 -11.18 -6.69 -10.29
N LEU A 20 -10.35 -7.44 -11.02
CA LEU A 20 -8.89 -7.29 -11.01
C LEU A 20 -8.35 -6.48 -12.19
N ASN A 21 -9.17 -6.05 -13.15
CA ASN A 21 -8.75 -5.34 -14.37
C ASN A 21 -7.63 -6.06 -15.15
N MET A 22 -7.62 -7.39 -15.17
CA MET A 22 -6.58 -8.19 -15.80
C MET A 22 -7.05 -8.78 -17.12
N SER A 23 -6.23 -8.66 -18.14
CA SER A 23 -6.34 -9.46 -19.36
C SER A 23 -5.89 -10.88 -19.05
N PHE A 24 -6.83 -11.81 -18.85
CA PHE A 24 -6.52 -13.20 -18.64
C PHE A 24 -6.34 -13.91 -19.99
N ASP A 25 -5.19 -14.50 -20.19
CA ASP A 25 -4.95 -15.39 -21.30
C ASP A 25 -5.65 -16.74 -21.00
N ALA A 26 -6.56 -17.16 -21.88
CA ALA A 26 -7.39 -18.36 -21.66
C ALA A 26 -6.58 -19.67 -21.54
N ASN A 27 -5.29 -19.64 -21.92
CA ASN A 27 -4.38 -20.78 -21.91
C ASN A 27 -3.39 -20.79 -20.72
N ALA A 28 -3.33 -19.74 -19.90
CA ALA A 28 -2.38 -19.68 -18.78
C ALA A 28 -2.94 -20.34 -17.51
N ASP A 29 -2.07 -20.96 -16.73
CA ASP A 29 -2.43 -21.57 -15.44
C ASP A 29 -3.01 -20.49 -14.50
N PRO A 30 -4.23 -20.67 -13.99
CA PRO A 30 -4.87 -19.74 -13.06
C PRO A 30 -4.04 -19.40 -11.83
N LYS A 31 -3.25 -20.34 -11.35
CA LYS A 31 -2.37 -20.16 -10.19
C LYS A 31 -1.27 -19.14 -10.51
N VAL A 32 -0.62 -19.28 -11.68
CA VAL A 32 0.45 -18.38 -12.12
C VAL A 32 -0.10 -16.96 -12.32
N GLN A 33 -1.27 -16.82 -12.95
CA GLN A 33 -1.90 -15.50 -13.14
C GLN A 33 -2.23 -14.82 -11.81
N LEU A 34 -2.73 -15.59 -10.83
CA LEU A 34 -3.05 -15.07 -9.50
C LEU A 34 -1.78 -14.65 -8.75
N GLU A 35 -0.72 -15.42 -8.86
CA GLU A 35 0.60 -15.09 -8.27
C GLU A 35 1.16 -13.81 -8.89
N GLN A 36 1.11 -13.67 -10.20
CA GLN A 36 1.55 -12.47 -10.90
C GLN A 36 0.75 -11.23 -10.47
N ALA A 37 -0.58 -11.34 -10.39
CA ALA A 37 -1.45 -10.25 -9.94
C ALA A 37 -1.11 -9.75 -8.53
N ILE A 38 -0.79 -10.67 -7.63
CA ILE A 38 -0.38 -10.32 -6.28
C ILE A 38 1.01 -9.69 -6.28
N ALA A 39 1.96 -10.22 -7.05
CA ALA A 39 3.30 -9.66 -7.17
C ALA A 39 3.25 -8.21 -7.69
N GLU A 40 2.44 -7.93 -8.72
CA GLU A 40 2.23 -6.59 -9.24
C GLU A 40 1.61 -5.66 -8.19
N SER A 41 0.61 -6.15 -7.42
CA SER A 41 -0.01 -5.37 -6.34
C SER A 41 0.97 -5.07 -5.20
N GLN A 42 1.87 -5.99 -4.88
CA GLN A 42 2.94 -5.79 -3.89
C GLN A 42 3.97 -4.78 -4.39
N GLN A 43 4.35 -4.84 -5.65
CA GLN A 43 5.26 -3.88 -6.26
C GLN A 43 4.66 -2.47 -6.29
N GLN A 44 3.39 -2.34 -6.67
CA GLN A 44 2.67 -1.06 -6.61
C GLN A 44 2.59 -0.51 -5.18
N HIS A 45 2.34 -1.37 -4.19
CA HIS A 45 2.35 -0.98 -2.78
C HIS A 45 3.72 -0.47 -2.35
N LYS A 46 4.80 -1.17 -2.72
CA LYS A 46 6.17 -0.75 -2.42
C LYS A 46 6.48 0.64 -3.01
N MET A 47 6.16 0.86 -4.28
CA MET A 47 6.36 2.17 -4.92
C MET A 47 5.56 3.27 -4.22
N LEU A 48 4.33 2.99 -3.81
CA LEU A 48 3.50 3.96 -3.07
C LEU A 48 4.13 4.30 -1.71
N VAL A 49 4.67 3.32 -0.99
CA VAL A 49 5.38 3.53 0.29
C VAL A 49 6.63 4.39 0.08
N GLU A 50 7.41 4.14 -0.95
CA GLU A 50 8.61 4.91 -1.29
C GLU A 50 8.27 6.37 -1.65
N GLN A 51 7.20 6.59 -2.43
CA GLN A 51 6.71 7.92 -2.74
C GLN A 51 6.20 8.64 -1.50
N ALA A 52 5.43 7.97 -0.65
CA ALA A 52 4.94 8.52 0.61
C ALA A 52 6.11 8.88 1.55
N ALA A 53 7.15 8.05 1.63
CA ALA A 53 8.34 8.35 2.42
C ALA A 53 9.03 9.63 1.94
N THR A 54 9.11 9.86 0.63
CA THR A 54 9.66 11.10 0.06
C THR A 54 8.83 12.32 0.44
N VAL A 55 7.50 12.22 0.41
CA VAL A 55 6.60 13.31 0.81
C VAL A 55 6.73 13.62 2.30
N VAL A 56 6.80 12.59 3.15
CA VAL A 56 7.01 12.74 4.61
C VAL A 56 8.38 13.36 4.90
N ALA A 57 9.43 12.95 4.19
CA ALA A 57 10.77 13.54 4.33
C ALA A 57 10.78 15.02 3.95
N ASN A 58 10.09 15.42 2.88
CA ASN A 58 9.95 16.82 2.49
C ASN A 58 9.20 17.65 3.54
N GLN A 59 8.12 17.13 4.12
CA GLN A 59 7.41 17.78 5.23
C GLN A 59 8.38 18.00 6.42
N LYS A 60 9.15 16.98 6.81
CA LYS A 60 10.09 17.09 7.92
C LYS A 60 11.21 18.10 7.63
N GLN A 61 11.71 18.13 6.39
CA GLN A 61 12.71 19.11 6.00
C GLN A 61 12.16 20.55 6.06
N THR A 62 10.91 20.76 5.67
CA THR A 62 10.27 22.07 5.74
C THR A 62 10.05 22.51 7.18
N GLU A 63 9.64 21.59 8.07
CA GLU A 63 9.54 21.82 9.52
C GLU A 63 10.88 22.26 10.10
N MET A 64 11.96 21.52 9.85
CA MET A 64 13.30 21.87 10.35
C MET A 64 13.78 23.23 9.86
N ARG A 65 13.44 23.62 8.61
CA ARG A 65 13.75 24.95 8.09
C ARG A 65 12.96 26.04 8.82
N LEU A 66 11.70 25.80 9.07
CA LEU A 66 10.84 26.72 9.82
C LEU A 66 11.39 26.94 11.23
N ASP A 67 11.69 25.85 11.94
CA ASP A 67 12.26 25.90 13.30
C ASP A 67 13.57 26.72 13.31
N ALA A 68 14.48 26.44 12.39
CA ALA A 68 15.75 27.17 12.28
C ALA A 68 15.54 28.67 12.06
N ARG A 69 14.56 29.07 11.24
CA ARG A 69 14.23 30.48 11.00
C ARG A 69 13.58 31.14 12.21
N MET A 70 12.79 30.39 12.98
CA MET A 70 12.23 30.89 14.23
C MET A 70 13.32 31.13 15.29
N ASP A 71 14.31 30.23 15.39
CA ASP A 71 15.48 30.44 16.24
C ASP A 71 16.31 31.66 15.80
N ASP A 72 16.49 31.87 14.49
CA ASP A 72 17.17 33.04 13.96
C ASP A 72 16.41 34.33 14.27
N LEU A 73 15.06 34.29 14.23
CA LEU A 73 14.20 35.42 14.59
C LEU A 73 14.38 35.81 16.07
N GLU A 74 14.41 34.83 16.96
CA GLU A 74 14.61 35.07 18.38
C GLU A 74 15.98 35.73 18.65
N LYS A 75 17.06 35.19 18.08
CA LYS A 75 18.43 35.77 18.20
C LYS A 75 18.50 37.18 17.63
N LEU A 76 17.93 37.38 16.45
CA LEU A 76 17.94 38.68 15.81
C LEU A 76 17.14 39.72 16.59
N THR A 77 16.01 39.31 17.17
CA THR A 77 15.22 40.17 18.05
C THR A 77 15.98 40.55 19.32
N ALA A 78 16.71 39.61 19.93
CA ALA A 78 17.55 39.88 21.10
C ALA A 78 18.66 40.89 20.73
N ASN A 79 19.33 40.71 19.60
CA ASN A 79 20.37 41.62 19.11
C ASN A 79 19.84 43.02 18.80
N ALA A 80 18.65 43.11 18.18
CA ALA A 80 17.98 44.39 17.92
C ALA A 80 17.67 45.15 19.21
N ARG A 81 17.10 44.45 20.22
CA ARG A 81 16.85 45.05 21.54
C ARG A 81 18.12 45.53 22.20
N GLN A 82 19.21 44.75 22.15
CA GLN A 82 20.49 45.14 22.71
C GLN A 82 21.02 46.39 22.05
N ALA A 83 20.97 46.52 20.73
CA ALA A 83 21.40 47.68 19.99
C ALA A 83 20.61 48.95 20.38
N VAL A 84 19.26 48.83 20.52
CA VAL A 84 18.40 49.93 21.01
C VAL A 84 18.79 50.37 22.41
N LEU A 85 19.03 49.45 23.34
CA LEU A 85 19.40 49.76 24.73
C LEU A 85 20.78 50.46 24.76
N MET A 86 21.72 50.01 23.95
CA MET A 86 23.06 50.65 23.86
C MET A 86 23.00 52.06 23.23
N ALA A 87 22.13 52.26 22.25
CA ALA A 87 21.90 53.57 21.67
C ALA A 87 21.33 54.55 22.68
N ASP A 88 20.34 54.12 23.48
CA ASP A 88 19.73 54.90 24.56
C ASP A 88 20.75 55.30 25.64
N GLU A 89 21.60 54.34 26.06
CA GLU A 89 22.62 54.57 27.07
C GLU A 89 23.72 55.55 26.55
N ALA A 90 24.15 55.40 25.32
CA ALA A 90 25.10 56.30 24.68
C ALA A 90 24.52 57.72 24.54
N THR A 91 23.22 57.82 24.22
CA THR A 91 22.52 59.12 24.17
C THR A 91 22.47 59.78 25.54
N ARG A 92 22.21 59.07 26.62
CA ARG A 92 22.17 59.59 27.99
C ARG A 92 23.55 60.02 28.50
N SER A 93 24.61 59.29 28.09
CA SER A 93 26.01 59.63 28.43
C SER A 93 26.61 60.76 27.60
N GLY A 94 25.89 61.23 26.57
CA GLY A 94 26.40 62.27 25.65
C GLY A 94 27.38 61.77 24.58
N ASP A 95 27.55 60.44 24.42
CA ASP A 95 28.36 59.83 23.39
C ASP A 95 27.57 59.76 22.08
N THR A 96 27.58 60.85 21.34
CA THR A 96 26.82 60.99 20.09
C THR A 96 27.29 60.05 19.00
N ALA A 97 28.58 59.74 18.95
CA ALA A 97 29.16 58.83 17.94
C ALA A 97 28.66 57.43 18.15
N LYS A 98 28.71 56.90 19.37
CA LYS A 98 28.22 55.58 19.74
C LYS A 98 26.69 55.48 19.63
N ALA A 99 25.98 56.54 19.99
CA ALA A 99 24.52 56.60 19.83
C ALA A 99 24.13 56.44 18.36
N THR A 100 24.79 57.15 17.46
CA THR A 100 24.54 57.03 15.99
C THR A 100 24.88 55.67 15.44
N GLU A 101 26.02 55.07 15.87
CA GLU A 101 26.42 53.74 15.44
C GLU A 101 25.39 52.67 15.88
N MET A 102 24.96 52.69 17.16
CA MET A 102 24.03 51.73 17.71
C MET A 102 22.63 51.92 17.12
N THR A 103 22.19 53.13 16.83
CA THR A 103 20.93 53.40 16.12
C THR A 103 20.95 52.81 14.72
N SER A 104 22.04 53.02 13.97
CA SER A 104 22.18 52.43 12.63
C SER A 104 22.21 50.90 12.66
N ALA A 105 22.84 50.32 13.68
CA ALA A 105 22.80 48.88 13.90
C ALA A 105 21.39 48.38 14.19
N ALA A 106 20.62 49.08 15.06
CA ALA A 106 19.23 48.74 15.38
C ALA A 106 18.34 48.81 14.11
N GLU A 107 18.49 49.82 13.26
CA GLU A 107 17.78 49.95 12.01
C GLU A 107 18.13 48.80 11.04
N ALA A 108 19.40 48.40 10.96
CA ALA A 108 19.83 47.26 10.14
C ALA A 108 19.20 45.95 10.65
N PHE A 109 19.14 45.76 11.97
CA PHE A 109 18.46 44.60 12.54
C PHE A 109 16.95 44.64 12.29
N ALA A 110 16.30 45.80 12.39
CA ALA A 110 14.85 45.93 12.11
C ALA A 110 14.54 45.54 10.64
N ASN A 111 15.32 46.00 9.68
CA ASN A 111 15.16 45.62 8.27
C ASN A 111 15.32 44.11 8.05
N ARG A 112 16.30 43.49 8.73
CA ARG A 112 16.47 42.02 8.67
C ARG A 112 15.33 41.28 9.33
N LEU A 113 14.78 41.77 10.43
CA LEU A 113 13.59 41.19 11.12
C LEU A 113 12.39 41.17 10.19
N ILE A 114 12.10 42.29 9.50
CA ILE A 114 10.98 42.35 8.54
C ILE A 114 11.16 41.31 7.43
N ALA A 115 12.36 41.18 6.88
CA ALA A 115 12.64 40.20 5.84
C ALA A 115 12.51 38.74 6.34
N LEU A 116 13.00 38.48 7.57
CA LEU A 116 12.93 37.14 8.19
C LEU A 116 11.51 36.76 8.56
N GLU A 117 10.70 37.69 9.07
CA GLU A 117 9.27 37.47 9.34
C GLU A 117 8.50 37.10 8.06
N ALA A 118 8.76 37.78 6.96
CA ALA A 118 8.17 37.46 5.66
C ALA A 118 8.58 36.06 5.17
N GLU A 119 9.86 35.68 5.34
CA GLU A 119 10.33 34.32 5.03
C GLU A 119 9.64 33.27 5.89
N ILE A 120 9.48 33.52 7.19
CA ILE A 120 8.80 32.61 8.13
C ILE A 120 7.33 32.40 7.74
N GLU A 121 6.61 33.48 7.38
CA GLU A 121 5.23 33.34 6.94
C GLU A 121 5.10 32.50 5.65
N GLN A 122 6.04 32.67 4.71
CA GLN A 122 6.08 31.82 3.54
C GLN A 122 6.36 30.36 3.91
N LEU A 123 7.35 30.10 4.79
CA LEU A 123 7.67 28.76 5.26
C LEU A 123 6.52 28.09 6.03
N LYS A 124 5.77 28.82 6.83
CA LYS A 124 4.53 28.34 7.50
C LYS A 124 3.52 27.86 6.46
N GLY A 125 3.30 28.63 5.40
CA GLY A 125 2.41 28.21 4.30
C GLY A 125 2.88 26.94 3.63
N MET A 126 4.19 26.85 3.32
CA MET A 126 4.79 25.64 2.74
C MET A 126 4.71 24.44 3.67
N HIS A 127 4.97 24.63 4.97
CA HIS A 127 4.87 23.56 5.96
C HIS A 127 3.43 23.03 6.10
N LEU A 128 2.43 23.92 6.10
CA LEU A 128 1.01 23.51 6.12
C LEU A 128 0.66 22.64 4.90
N GLN A 129 1.07 23.05 3.71
CA GLN A 129 0.84 22.26 2.49
C GLN A 129 1.58 20.91 2.53
N ALA A 130 2.84 20.91 2.97
CA ALA A 130 3.64 19.70 3.09
C ALA A 130 3.04 18.73 4.14
N THR A 131 2.50 19.24 5.25
CA THR A 131 1.81 18.44 6.26
C THR A 131 0.55 17.80 5.69
N GLN A 132 -0.30 18.55 4.98
CA GLN A 132 -1.49 18.01 4.33
C GLN A 132 -1.14 16.93 3.30
N ALA A 133 -0.11 17.17 2.48
CA ALA A 133 0.36 16.18 1.51
C ALA A 133 0.90 14.91 2.21
N SER A 134 1.64 15.06 3.31
CA SER A 134 2.15 13.95 4.12
C SER A 134 1.01 13.10 4.71
N ASP A 135 -0.01 13.74 5.25
CA ASP A 135 -1.17 13.04 5.82
C ASP A 135 -1.99 12.29 4.76
N GLN A 136 -2.17 12.91 3.59
CA GLN A 136 -2.80 12.24 2.45
C GLN A 136 -1.97 11.03 1.96
N ALA A 137 -0.64 11.17 1.88
CA ALA A 137 0.24 10.07 1.48
C ALA A 137 0.19 8.91 2.48
N LYS A 138 0.23 9.20 3.79
CA LYS A 138 0.08 8.19 4.86
C LYS A 138 -1.27 7.48 4.78
N ALA A 139 -2.35 8.22 4.57
CA ALA A 139 -3.70 7.66 4.43
C ALA A 139 -3.80 6.76 3.18
N ALA A 140 -3.21 7.17 2.05
CA ALA A 140 -3.17 6.38 0.83
C ALA A 140 -2.41 5.06 1.02
N VAL A 141 -1.25 5.09 1.71
CA VAL A 141 -0.50 3.87 2.07
C VAL A 141 -1.33 2.95 2.94
N ALA A 142 -1.97 3.47 4.00
CA ALA A 142 -2.80 2.67 4.90
C ALA A 142 -3.98 2.01 4.16
N GLN A 143 -4.67 2.76 3.30
CA GLN A 143 -5.76 2.24 2.49
C GLN A 143 -5.27 1.17 1.50
N ASN A 144 -4.13 1.41 0.84
CA ASN A 144 -3.54 0.46 -0.09
C ASN A 144 -3.08 -0.82 0.62
N SER A 145 -2.46 -0.70 1.82
CA SER A 145 -2.09 -1.83 2.67
C SER A 145 -3.29 -2.72 3.00
N SER A 146 -4.41 -2.10 3.42
CA SER A 146 -5.66 -2.83 3.69
C SER A 146 -6.20 -3.55 2.44
N LYS A 147 -6.14 -2.90 1.27
CA LYS A 147 -6.53 -3.52 0.00
C LYS A 147 -5.63 -4.71 -0.36
N LEU A 148 -4.31 -4.56 -0.17
CA LEU A 148 -3.35 -5.63 -0.42
C LEU A 148 -3.59 -6.83 0.49
N GLN A 149 -3.84 -6.60 1.80
CA GLN A 149 -4.17 -7.67 2.74
C GLN A 149 -5.45 -8.43 2.32
N LYS A 150 -6.49 -7.72 1.89
CA LYS A 150 -7.71 -8.35 1.37
C LYS A 150 -7.44 -9.19 0.13
N LYS A 151 -6.63 -8.69 -0.83
CA LYS A 151 -6.23 -9.45 -2.02
C LYS A 151 -5.42 -10.71 -1.66
N LEU A 152 -4.54 -10.63 -0.66
CA LEU A 152 -3.77 -11.78 -0.18
C LEU A 152 -4.67 -12.85 0.45
N ALA A 153 -5.66 -12.45 1.25
CA ALA A 153 -6.64 -13.35 1.82
C ALA A 153 -7.51 -14.01 0.73
N GLU A 154 -7.97 -13.21 -0.25
CA GLU A 154 -8.72 -13.70 -1.41
C GLU A 154 -7.90 -14.68 -2.25
N LYS A 155 -6.61 -14.39 -2.50
CA LYS A 155 -5.68 -15.33 -3.15
C LYS A 155 -5.68 -16.68 -2.44
N GLN A 156 -5.53 -16.71 -1.12
CA GLN A 156 -5.46 -17.94 -0.35
C GLN A 156 -6.75 -18.75 -0.47
N GLN A 157 -7.90 -18.09 -0.41
CA GLN A 157 -9.20 -18.71 -0.60
C GLN A 157 -9.35 -19.31 -2.01
N LEU A 158 -8.92 -18.58 -3.04
CA LEU A 158 -9.01 -19.01 -4.43
C LEU A 158 -8.10 -20.20 -4.73
N LEU A 159 -6.89 -20.22 -4.17
CA LEU A 159 -5.99 -21.37 -4.29
C LEU A 159 -6.61 -22.63 -3.65
N SER A 160 -7.20 -22.50 -2.46
CA SER A 160 -7.88 -23.61 -1.81
C SER A 160 -9.06 -24.15 -2.64
N GLN A 161 -9.85 -23.26 -3.24
CA GLN A 161 -10.96 -23.67 -4.13
C GLN A 161 -10.46 -24.35 -5.41
N LEU A 162 -9.35 -23.87 -5.98
CA LEU A 162 -8.71 -24.46 -7.15
C LEU A 162 -8.21 -25.88 -6.84
N ASP A 163 -7.56 -26.07 -5.70
CA ASP A 163 -7.07 -27.40 -5.26
C ASP A 163 -8.24 -28.36 -5.00
N GLN A 164 -9.33 -27.90 -4.40
CA GLN A 164 -10.54 -28.70 -4.24
C GLN A 164 -11.17 -29.10 -5.59
N ALA A 165 -11.23 -28.17 -6.54
CA ALA A 165 -11.75 -28.45 -7.87
C ALA A 165 -10.89 -29.50 -8.62
N LYS A 166 -9.56 -29.37 -8.55
CA LYS A 166 -8.63 -30.35 -9.12
C LYS A 166 -8.76 -31.74 -8.48
N MET A 167 -8.96 -31.78 -7.17
CA MET A 167 -9.18 -33.05 -6.45
C MET A 167 -10.49 -33.71 -6.89
N GLN A 168 -11.58 -32.93 -7.03
CA GLN A 168 -12.87 -33.46 -7.52
C GLN A 168 -12.76 -33.98 -8.96
N GLU A 169 -12.07 -33.24 -9.82
CA GLU A 169 -11.83 -33.67 -11.20
C GLU A 169 -11.04 -34.98 -11.26
N SER A 170 -9.96 -35.10 -10.48
CA SER A 170 -9.16 -36.31 -10.36
C SER A 170 -10.00 -37.49 -9.86
N MET A 171 -10.85 -37.25 -8.84
CA MET A 171 -11.74 -38.30 -8.31
C MET A 171 -12.79 -38.72 -9.34
N ASN A 172 -13.38 -37.78 -10.09
CA ASN A 172 -14.33 -38.09 -11.15
C ASN A 172 -13.67 -38.89 -12.28
N ASN A 173 -12.44 -38.54 -12.67
CA ASN A 173 -11.69 -39.27 -13.68
C ASN A 173 -11.34 -40.69 -13.21
N ALA A 174 -10.95 -40.85 -11.94
CA ALA A 174 -10.71 -42.16 -11.33
C ALA A 174 -11.99 -43.04 -11.29
N MET A 175 -13.12 -42.43 -10.90
CA MET A 175 -14.42 -43.14 -10.90
C MET A 175 -14.86 -43.54 -12.32
N THR A 176 -14.65 -42.68 -13.31
CA THR A 176 -14.96 -42.97 -14.72
C THR A 176 -14.08 -44.10 -15.24
N SER A 177 -12.77 -44.07 -14.90
CA SER A 177 -11.83 -45.14 -15.27
C SER A 177 -12.20 -46.48 -14.61
N LEU A 178 -12.57 -46.47 -13.33
CA LEU A 178 -13.07 -47.64 -12.59
C LEU A 178 -14.37 -48.17 -13.20
N SER A 179 -15.32 -47.30 -13.53
CA SER A 179 -16.59 -47.70 -14.16
C SER A 179 -16.38 -48.29 -15.56
N ALA A 180 -15.41 -47.77 -16.33
CA ALA A 180 -15.02 -48.31 -17.63
C ALA A 180 -14.32 -49.68 -17.53
N THR A 181 -13.57 -49.90 -16.43
CA THR A 181 -12.85 -51.14 -16.17
C THR A 181 -13.76 -52.22 -15.57
N VAL A 182 -14.78 -51.82 -14.80
CA VAL A 182 -15.75 -52.74 -14.16
C VAL A 182 -16.91 -53.11 -15.12
N GLY A 183 -17.04 -52.38 -16.24
CA GLY A 183 -18.20 -52.47 -17.15
C GLY A 183 -18.33 -53.76 -17.94
N ASP A 184 -17.24 -54.57 -18.15
CA ASP A 184 -17.36 -55.71 -19.06
C ASP A 184 -16.92 -57.08 -18.53
N ASP A 185 -16.31 -57.19 -17.35
CA ASP A 185 -15.77 -58.48 -16.94
C ASP A 185 -15.95 -58.90 -15.46
N VAL A 186 -16.74 -58.20 -14.67
CA VAL A 186 -17.09 -58.65 -13.31
C VAL A 186 -18.41 -59.40 -13.35
N PRO A 187 -18.42 -60.77 -13.19
CA PRO A 187 -19.66 -61.54 -13.13
C PRO A 187 -20.53 -60.99 -12.00
N THR A 188 -21.79 -60.66 -12.29
CA THR A 188 -22.73 -60.25 -11.26
C THR A 188 -22.91 -61.39 -10.23
N LEU A 189 -23.24 -61.01 -8.99
CA LEU A 189 -23.52 -62.01 -7.93
C LEU A 189 -24.54 -63.09 -8.39
N ASP A 190 -25.47 -62.75 -9.25
CA ASP A 190 -26.43 -63.68 -9.83
C ASP A 190 -25.76 -64.65 -10.83
N GLN A 191 -24.84 -64.20 -11.67
CA GLN A 191 -24.07 -65.10 -12.56
C GLN A 191 -23.12 -66.03 -11.78
N VAL A 192 -22.56 -65.55 -10.66
CA VAL A 192 -21.76 -66.40 -9.77
C VAL A 192 -22.64 -67.43 -9.07
N ARG A 193 -23.84 -67.04 -8.63
CA ARG A 193 -24.83 -67.93 -8.01
C ARG A 193 -25.30 -69.03 -9.00
N GLU A 194 -25.65 -68.62 -10.20
CA GLU A 194 -26.07 -69.53 -11.26
C GLU A 194 -24.96 -70.58 -11.64
N LYS A 195 -23.67 -70.13 -11.69
CA LYS A 195 -22.52 -71.05 -11.86
C LYS A 195 -22.31 -72.00 -10.71
N ILE A 196 -22.57 -71.59 -9.47
CA ILE A 196 -22.49 -72.42 -8.27
C ILE A 196 -23.62 -73.43 -8.28
N GLU A 197 -24.87 -73.01 -8.50
CA GLU A 197 -26.06 -73.91 -8.56
C GLU A 197 -25.93 -74.90 -9.73
N GLY A 198 -25.44 -74.48 -10.89
CA GLY A 198 -25.19 -75.38 -12.03
C GLY A 198 -24.08 -76.45 -11.79
N ARG A 199 -23.10 -76.14 -10.88
CA ARG A 199 -22.14 -77.16 -10.42
C ARG A 199 -22.71 -78.14 -9.40
N TYR A 200 -23.57 -77.69 -8.52
CA TYR A 200 -24.23 -78.54 -7.54
C TYR A 200 -25.26 -79.47 -8.19
N ALA A 201 -25.87 -79.08 -9.31
CA ALA A 201 -26.81 -79.94 -10.04
C ALA A 201 -26.12 -81.00 -10.91
N LYS A 202 -24.82 -80.96 -11.08
CA LYS A 202 -24.00 -81.92 -11.86
C LYS A 202 -23.15 -82.87 -11.00
N ALA A 203 -23.19 -82.74 -9.66
CA ALA A 203 -22.52 -83.59 -8.71
C ALA A 203 -23.57 -84.49 -8.05
#